data_65d3806e3a28c1e09b40975c3882a2fb
#
_entry.id   65d3806e3a28c1e09b40975c3882a2fb
#
_cell.length_a   1.000
_cell.length_b   1.000
_cell.length_c   1.000
_cell.angle_alpha   90.00
_cell.angle_beta   90.00
_cell.angle_gamma   90.00
#
_symmetry.space_group_name_H-M   'P 1'
#
loop_
_entity.id
_entity.type
_entity.pdbx_description
1 polymer ?
#
loop_
_entity_poly.entity_id
_entity_poly.type
_entity_poly.pdbx_seq_one_letter_code
_entity_poly.pdbx_strand_id
1 'polypeptide(L)'
;MTEIRHETAAVQEGAPAPRRNRWLRPALAATAVATAAAVTFVVLPSSGSSPAPAKPPRKSTVALLEDIALAAEHEKSYGTVRDDQFVYVDSKVSYANSGEGTKTRIDPPHRQEVWMSVDGLHVGLVRQAGMGAHSVPVDVKPGKAGWDVSSFYNHVRTLPTDADAMYDYLATTAPKYGGDDKNQAMFVLVGDLLRDSIVPPKQSAALFRAVARIPGVTTVEGVKDATGRPGVAIARTDPFNPLRDEWIFDAKTYEFLGEREVATKDNAGVKKGTVTADTAVLRRAIVDKAGERP
;
A
#
# COMPACT_ATOMS: atom_id res chain seq x y z
N MET A 1 61.54 26.53 -0.48
CA MET A 1 60.64 26.63 0.71
C MET A 1 59.24 26.96 0.20
N THR A 2 58.42 25.94 0.06
CA THR A 2 57.04 26.06 -0.38
C THR A 2 56.14 25.39 0.64
N GLU A 3 55.40 26.22 1.34
CA GLU A 3 54.53 25.87 2.46
C GLU A 3 53.25 25.21 1.95
N ILE A 4 52.99 23.96 2.30
CA ILE A 4 51.77 23.25 1.98
C ILE A 4 50.78 23.49 3.12
N ARG A 5 49.72 24.26 2.85
CA ARG A 5 48.57 24.41 3.74
C ARG A 5 47.70 23.16 3.68
N HIS A 6 47.60 22.49 4.80
CA HIS A 6 46.57 21.49 5.01
C HIS A 6 45.24 22.15 5.31
N GLU A 7 44.33 22.08 4.36
CA GLU A 7 42.93 22.49 4.55
C GLU A 7 42.15 21.31 5.17
N THR A 8 41.81 21.49 6.43
CA THR A 8 41.03 20.52 7.21
C THR A 8 39.57 20.58 6.74
N ALA A 9 39.13 19.59 5.99
CA ALA A 9 37.71 19.43 5.63
C ALA A 9 36.88 19.13 6.88
N ALA A 10 35.95 20.01 7.21
CA ALA A 10 34.97 19.85 8.26
C ALA A 10 34.04 18.67 7.92
N VAL A 11 33.99 17.73 8.85
CA VAL A 11 33.01 16.62 8.84
C VAL A 11 31.63 17.21 9.04
N GLN A 12 30.80 17.19 8.01
CA GLN A 12 29.41 17.57 8.08
C GLN A 12 28.63 16.40 8.72
N GLU A 13 28.34 16.54 10.01
CA GLU A 13 27.42 15.67 10.73
C GLU A 13 25.98 15.87 10.21
N GLY A 14 25.28 14.76 9.98
CA GLY A 14 23.83 14.72 9.91
C GLY A 14 23.20 14.80 8.55
N ALA A 15 23.46 13.81 7.67
CA ALA A 15 22.50 13.51 6.60
C ALA A 15 21.25 12.86 7.22
N PRO A 16 20.02 13.38 6.96
CA PRO A 16 18.80 12.72 7.40
C PRO A 16 18.71 11.34 6.75
N ALA A 17 18.24 10.35 7.53
CA ALA A 17 18.03 8.98 7.07
C ALA A 17 17.27 8.98 5.73
N PRO A 18 17.62 8.08 4.78
CA PRO A 18 16.97 8.06 3.48
C PRO A 18 15.49 7.78 3.66
N ARG A 19 14.68 8.76 3.28
CA ARG A 19 13.23 8.58 3.18
C ARG A 19 13.01 7.42 2.22
N ARG A 20 12.38 6.33 2.72
CA ARG A 20 11.92 5.22 1.88
C ARG A 20 11.31 5.80 0.62
N ASN A 21 11.81 5.39 -0.54
CA ASN A 21 11.19 5.67 -1.82
C ASN A 21 9.81 5.01 -1.83
N ARG A 22 8.84 5.70 -1.21
CA ARG A 22 7.44 5.54 -1.56
C ARG A 22 7.39 6.03 -2.99
N TRP A 23 7.34 5.12 -3.94
CA TRP A 23 7.25 5.42 -5.35
C TRP A 23 6.19 6.49 -5.53
N LEU A 24 6.66 7.76 -5.56
CA LEU A 24 5.94 9.00 -5.84
C LEU A 24 4.48 9.04 -5.35
N ARG A 25 4.28 9.15 -4.02
CA ARG A 25 3.06 9.79 -3.51
C ARG A 25 3.35 11.28 -3.37
N PRO A 26 2.75 12.16 -4.19
CA PRO A 26 2.91 13.60 -4.01
C PRO A 26 2.30 14.01 -2.68
N ALA A 27 3.11 14.56 -1.78
CA ALA A 27 2.64 15.18 -0.54
C ALA A 27 1.85 16.45 -0.91
N LEU A 28 0.51 16.38 -0.80
CA LEU A 28 -0.36 17.55 -0.89
C LEU A 28 -0.38 18.23 0.49
N ALA A 29 0.45 19.23 0.65
CA ALA A 29 0.40 20.11 1.82
C ALA A 29 -0.91 20.95 1.77
N ALA A 30 -1.82 20.74 2.70
CA ALA A 30 -3.06 21.51 2.82
C ALA A 30 -3.01 22.39 4.08
N THR A 31 -3.16 23.68 3.90
CA THR A 31 -3.50 24.64 4.96
C THR A 31 -5.01 24.59 5.20
N ALA A 32 -5.41 24.23 6.42
CA ALA A 32 -6.80 24.13 6.82
C ALA A 32 -7.38 25.51 7.19
N VAL A 33 -8.51 25.86 6.58
CA VAL A 33 -9.44 26.88 7.09
C VAL A 33 -10.75 26.19 7.42
N ALA A 34 -11.11 26.19 8.70
CA ALA A 34 -12.35 25.60 9.20
C ALA A 34 -13.50 26.60 9.09
N THR A 35 -14.60 26.21 8.46
CA THR A 35 -15.91 26.84 8.66
C THR A 35 -16.98 25.77 8.80
N ALA A 36 -17.60 25.75 9.98
CA ALA A 36 -18.73 24.91 10.31
C ALA A 36 -20.03 25.49 9.75
N ALA A 37 -20.81 24.70 9.01
CA ALA A 37 -22.20 25.00 8.69
C ALA A 37 -23.09 23.81 9.05
N ALA A 38 -23.97 24.02 10.00
CA ALA A 38 -25.01 23.07 10.39
C ALA A 38 -26.13 23.08 9.35
N VAL A 39 -26.50 21.91 8.83
CA VAL A 39 -27.68 21.73 7.96
C VAL A 39 -28.70 20.85 8.67
N THR A 40 -29.84 21.46 8.96
CA THR A 40 -31.03 20.81 9.53
C THR A 40 -31.80 20.10 8.43
N PHE A 41 -32.03 18.79 8.55
CA PHE A 41 -32.89 18.04 7.62
C PHE A 41 -34.35 18.07 8.10
N VAL A 42 -35.24 18.56 7.25
CA VAL A 42 -36.69 18.42 7.39
C VAL A 42 -37.11 17.15 6.64
N VAL A 43 -37.72 16.22 7.37
CA VAL A 43 -38.25 14.97 6.82
C VAL A 43 -39.72 15.23 6.42
N LEU A 44 -40.03 15.14 5.13
CA LEU A 44 -41.39 15.08 4.60
C LEU A 44 -41.80 13.61 4.40
N PRO A 45 -42.98 13.18 4.84
CA PRO A 45 -43.46 11.84 4.56
C PRO A 45 -44.00 11.74 3.11
N SER A 46 -43.39 10.91 2.29
CA SER A 46 -43.94 10.52 1.00
C SER A 46 -44.55 9.12 1.06
N SER A 47 -45.77 9.03 0.69
CA SER A 47 -46.64 7.87 0.61
C SER A 47 -46.25 6.93 -0.53
N GLY A 48 -46.17 5.64 -0.23
CA GLY A 48 -46.52 4.54 -1.13
C GLY A 48 -45.47 4.16 -2.19
N SER A 49 -44.49 3.34 -1.77
CA SER A 49 -43.77 2.44 -2.69
C SER A 49 -43.62 1.09 -2.02
N SER A 50 -43.98 0.01 -2.72
CA SER A 50 -43.74 -1.37 -2.28
C SER A 50 -42.28 -1.55 -1.86
N PRO A 51 -42.01 -2.26 -0.75
CA PRO A 51 -40.62 -2.45 -0.30
C PRO A 51 -39.86 -3.23 -1.37
N ALA A 52 -38.80 -2.61 -1.89
CA ALA A 52 -37.77 -3.33 -2.65
C ALA A 52 -37.24 -4.49 -1.80
N PRO A 53 -36.88 -5.65 -2.39
CA PRO A 53 -36.36 -6.77 -1.64
C PRO A 53 -35.18 -6.30 -0.76
N ALA A 54 -35.26 -6.60 0.53
CA ALA A 54 -34.27 -6.21 1.53
C ALA A 54 -32.89 -6.68 1.06
N LYS A 55 -31.98 -5.72 0.86
CA LYS A 55 -30.57 -6.03 0.57
C LYS A 55 -30.02 -6.88 1.74
N PRO A 56 -29.31 -8.00 1.48
CA PRO A 56 -28.79 -8.82 2.55
C PRO A 56 -27.96 -7.96 3.53
N PRO A 57 -28.00 -8.29 4.85
CA PRO A 57 -27.26 -7.55 5.84
C PRO A 57 -25.76 -7.51 5.48
N ARG A 58 -25.15 -6.33 5.52
CA ARG A 58 -23.73 -6.16 5.22
C ARG A 58 -22.91 -6.83 6.32
N LYS A 59 -21.88 -7.58 5.93
CA LYS A 59 -20.87 -8.07 6.88
C LYS A 59 -20.19 -6.90 7.58
N SER A 60 -19.93 -7.03 8.88
CA SER A 60 -19.07 -6.08 9.57
C SER A 60 -17.66 -6.13 8.96
N THR A 61 -16.91 -5.03 9.05
CA THR A 61 -15.51 -4.99 8.59
C THR A 61 -14.65 -6.07 9.25
N VAL A 62 -14.88 -6.35 10.54
CA VAL A 62 -14.18 -7.41 11.29
C VAL A 62 -14.51 -8.79 10.72
N ALA A 63 -15.78 -9.08 10.45
CA ALA A 63 -16.18 -10.35 9.86
C ALA A 63 -15.63 -10.54 8.44
N LEU A 64 -15.58 -9.48 7.64
CA LEU A 64 -14.97 -9.54 6.31
C LEU A 64 -13.46 -9.81 6.39
N LEU A 65 -12.74 -9.12 7.30
CA LEU A 65 -11.31 -9.34 7.50
C LEU A 65 -10.99 -10.74 8.00
N GLU A 66 -11.88 -11.36 8.83
CA GLU A 66 -11.73 -12.76 9.22
C GLU A 66 -11.94 -13.71 8.03
N ASP A 67 -12.94 -13.47 7.16
CA ASP A 67 -13.12 -14.26 5.94
C ASP A 67 -11.89 -14.15 5.00
N ILE A 68 -11.32 -12.94 4.85
CA ILE A 68 -10.09 -12.73 4.08
C ILE A 68 -8.92 -13.48 4.72
N ALA A 69 -8.79 -13.44 6.06
CA ALA A 69 -7.74 -14.16 6.78
C ALA A 69 -7.86 -15.68 6.58
N LEU A 70 -9.06 -16.22 6.68
CA LEU A 70 -9.31 -17.65 6.44
C LEU A 70 -8.99 -18.06 4.99
N ALA A 71 -9.36 -17.23 4.01
CA ALA A 71 -9.00 -17.47 2.62
C ALA A 71 -7.48 -17.49 2.43
N ALA A 72 -6.77 -16.51 3.02
CA ALA A 72 -5.32 -16.43 2.95
C ALA A 72 -4.61 -17.62 3.59
N GLU A 73 -5.13 -18.19 4.67
CA GLU A 73 -4.57 -19.42 5.29
C GLU A 73 -4.56 -20.63 4.34
N HIS A 74 -5.48 -20.66 3.38
CA HIS A 74 -5.63 -21.75 2.42
C HIS A 74 -4.91 -21.47 1.08
N GLU A 75 -4.26 -20.32 0.93
CA GLU A 75 -3.48 -20.03 -0.27
C GLU A 75 -2.30 -21.02 -0.42
N LYS A 76 -1.96 -21.29 -1.68
CA LYS A 76 -0.82 -22.17 -1.98
C LYS A 76 0.49 -21.54 -1.60
N SER A 77 1.33 -22.29 -0.89
CA SER A 77 2.71 -21.91 -0.64
C SER A 77 3.54 -21.99 -1.94
N TYR A 78 4.50 -21.10 -2.07
CA TYR A 78 5.46 -21.09 -3.19
C TYR A 78 6.59 -22.13 -3.05
N GLY A 79 6.49 -23.06 -2.09
CA GLY A 79 7.50 -24.07 -1.85
C GLY A 79 8.78 -23.51 -1.21
N THR A 80 9.92 -24.12 -1.54
CA THR A 80 11.22 -23.65 -1.05
C THR A 80 11.68 -22.45 -1.87
N VAL A 81 11.76 -21.28 -1.24
CA VAL A 81 12.28 -20.05 -1.84
C VAL A 81 13.72 -19.85 -1.41
N ARG A 82 14.64 -19.71 -2.39
CA ARG A 82 16.07 -19.50 -2.16
C ARG A 82 16.42 -18.01 -2.05
N ASP A 83 17.49 -17.70 -1.35
CA ASP A 83 17.94 -16.32 -1.11
C ASP A 83 18.36 -15.59 -2.41
N ASP A 84 18.87 -16.33 -3.40
CA ASP A 84 19.33 -15.80 -4.69
C ASP A 84 18.20 -15.58 -5.72
N GLN A 85 16.96 -15.89 -5.37
CA GLN A 85 15.79 -15.71 -6.24
C GLN A 85 15.17 -14.31 -6.11
N PHE A 86 14.14 -14.08 -6.93
CA PHE A 86 13.40 -12.82 -6.97
C PHE A 86 11.90 -13.06 -6.86
N VAL A 87 11.23 -12.18 -6.10
CA VAL A 87 9.78 -12.02 -6.14
C VAL A 87 9.44 -11.22 -7.39
N TYR A 88 8.72 -11.82 -8.29
CA TYR A 88 8.17 -11.17 -9.48
C TYR A 88 6.73 -10.73 -9.23
N VAL A 89 6.44 -9.46 -9.51
CA VAL A 89 5.08 -8.90 -9.49
C VAL A 89 4.80 -8.20 -10.81
N ASP A 90 3.76 -8.64 -11.51
CA ASP A 90 3.21 -7.99 -12.70
C ASP A 90 1.94 -7.24 -12.32
N SER A 91 1.87 -5.97 -12.64
CA SER A 91 0.75 -5.10 -12.25
C SER A 91 0.36 -4.16 -13.38
N LYS A 92 -0.90 -3.73 -13.37
CA LYS A 92 -1.37 -2.55 -14.11
C LYS A 92 -1.48 -1.41 -13.12
N VAL A 93 -0.81 -0.29 -13.40
CA VAL A 93 -0.68 0.82 -12.46
C VAL A 93 -1.06 2.15 -13.11
N SER A 94 -1.53 3.09 -12.28
CA SER A 94 -1.80 4.48 -12.65
C SER A 94 -1.54 5.35 -11.42
N TYR A 95 -0.83 6.46 -11.59
CA TYR A 95 -0.47 7.35 -10.48
C TYR A 95 -0.71 8.80 -10.83
N ALA A 96 -1.11 9.58 -9.82
CA ALA A 96 -1.14 11.03 -9.91
C ALA A 96 0.26 11.59 -9.76
N ASN A 97 0.67 12.41 -10.71
CA ASN A 97 1.91 13.16 -10.72
C ASN A 97 1.61 14.65 -10.56
N SER A 98 2.25 15.29 -9.59
CA SER A 98 2.20 16.73 -9.41
C SER A 98 3.62 17.26 -9.26
N GLY A 99 3.97 18.29 -10.05
CA GLY A 99 5.19 19.07 -9.87
C GLY A 99 4.87 20.38 -9.15
N GLU A 100 5.90 21.04 -8.60
CA GLU A 100 5.75 22.36 -7.99
C GLU A 100 5.17 23.34 -9.00
N GLY A 101 4.04 23.99 -8.65
CA GLY A 101 3.35 24.95 -9.53
C GLY A 101 2.55 24.33 -10.69
N THR A 102 2.48 23.01 -10.83
CA THR A 102 1.73 22.35 -11.91
C THR A 102 0.43 21.71 -11.40
N LYS A 103 -0.56 21.61 -12.29
CA LYS A 103 -1.78 20.83 -11.97
C LYS A 103 -1.46 19.34 -11.87
N THR A 104 -2.03 18.68 -10.88
CA THR A 104 -1.97 17.23 -10.76
C THR A 104 -2.50 16.56 -12.04
N ARG A 105 -1.71 15.66 -12.60
CA ARG A 105 -2.06 14.83 -13.76
C ARG A 105 -2.05 13.36 -13.32
N ILE A 106 -3.07 12.61 -13.72
CA ILE A 106 -3.12 11.16 -13.52
C ILE A 106 -2.59 10.49 -14.80
N ASP A 107 -1.57 9.65 -14.65
CA ASP A 107 -1.01 8.91 -15.77
C ASP A 107 -2.00 7.87 -16.29
N PRO A 108 -2.05 7.62 -17.61
CA PRO A 108 -2.83 6.53 -18.15
C PRO A 108 -2.40 5.19 -17.54
N PRO A 109 -3.35 4.26 -17.28
CA PRO A 109 -2.99 2.94 -16.77
C PRO A 109 -2.00 2.23 -17.70
N HIS A 110 -0.88 1.75 -17.13
CA HIS A 110 0.18 1.08 -17.86
C HIS A 110 0.71 -0.14 -17.10
N ARG A 111 1.39 -1.05 -17.79
CA ARG A 111 1.98 -2.25 -17.17
C ARG A 111 3.27 -1.90 -16.44
N GLN A 112 3.40 -2.45 -15.25
CA GLN A 112 4.61 -2.43 -14.45
C GLN A 112 4.98 -3.86 -14.05
N GLU A 113 6.24 -4.21 -14.22
CA GLU A 113 6.82 -5.47 -13.78
C GLU A 113 7.94 -5.17 -12.79
N VAL A 114 7.93 -5.85 -11.66
CA VAL A 114 8.91 -5.67 -10.59
C VAL A 114 9.55 -7.02 -10.26
N TRP A 115 10.87 -7.05 -10.15
CA TRP A 115 11.66 -8.16 -9.64
C TRP A 115 12.39 -7.69 -8.40
N MET A 116 11.91 -8.10 -7.23
CA MET A 116 12.51 -7.74 -5.95
C MET A 116 13.33 -8.90 -5.43
N SER A 117 14.59 -8.65 -5.02
CA SER A 117 15.44 -9.67 -4.41
C SER A 117 14.75 -10.33 -3.21
N VAL A 118 14.85 -11.63 -3.09
CA VAL A 118 14.31 -12.38 -1.95
C VAL A 118 14.99 -11.96 -0.64
N ASP A 119 16.32 -11.84 -0.65
CA ASP A 119 17.15 -11.56 0.52
C ASP A 119 17.50 -10.07 0.74
N GLY A 120 17.14 -9.20 -0.22
CA GLY A 120 17.51 -7.78 -0.18
C GLY A 120 18.98 -7.49 -0.48
N LEU A 121 19.75 -8.48 -0.97
CA LEU A 121 21.21 -8.36 -1.25
C LEU A 121 21.53 -8.31 -2.74
N HIS A 122 20.56 -8.56 -3.60
CA HIS A 122 20.72 -8.55 -5.06
C HIS A 122 19.96 -7.37 -5.67
N VAL A 123 20.54 -6.77 -6.72
CA VAL A 123 19.92 -5.66 -7.45
C VAL A 123 18.64 -6.13 -8.14
N GLY A 124 17.52 -5.52 -7.79
CA GLY A 124 16.24 -5.77 -8.41
C GLY A 124 16.06 -5.04 -9.74
N LEU A 125 14.90 -5.21 -10.35
CA LEU A 125 14.54 -4.57 -11.62
C LEU A 125 13.10 -4.10 -11.59
N VAL A 126 12.84 -2.91 -12.13
CA VAL A 126 11.48 -2.45 -12.48
C VAL A 126 11.45 -2.16 -13.96
N ARG A 127 10.41 -2.61 -14.64
CA ARG A 127 10.12 -2.30 -16.05
C ARG A 127 8.73 -1.70 -16.13
N GLN A 128 8.63 -0.50 -16.68
CA GLN A 128 7.36 0.20 -16.89
C GLN A 128 7.13 0.46 -18.36
N ALA A 129 5.93 0.15 -18.85
CA ALA A 129 5.56 0.44 -20.23
C ALA A 129 5.63 1.96 -20.49
N GLY A 130 6.35 2.34 -21.54
CA GLY A 130 6.57 3.73 -21.92
C GLY A 130 7.69 4.48 -21.17
N MET A 131 8.23 3.92 -20.08
CA MET A 131 9.31 4.54 -19.26
C MET A 131 10.62 3.74 -19.26
N GLY A 132 10.60 2.52 -19.82
CA GLY A 132 11.78 1.65 -19.89
C GLY A 132 11.98 0.79 -18.65
N ALA A 133 13.24 0.44 -18.40
CA ALA A 133 13.64 -0.38 -17.27
C ALA A 133 14.71 0.32 -16.43
N HIS A 134 14.63 0.17 -15.10
CA HIS A 134 15.63 0.69 -14.17
C HIS A 134 15.89 -0.29 -13.04
N SER A 135 17.11 -0.27 -12.51
CA SER A 135 17.50 -1.11 -11.40
C SER A 135 16.89 -0.64 -10.08
N VAL A 136 16.52 -1.61 -9.23
CA VAL A 136 16.19 -1.35 -7.82
C VAL A 136 17.47 -1.56 -7.02
N PRO A 137 18.03 -0.50 -6.42
CA PRO A 137 19.30 -0.62 -5.69
C PRO A 137 19.13 -1.41 -4.39
N VAL A 138 20.24 -1.93 -3.89
CA VAL A 138 20.33 -2.60 -2.58
C VAL A 138 20.66 -1.54 -1.52
N ASP A 139 19.68 -0.77 -1.10
CA ASP A 139 19.81 0.30 -0.11
C ASP A 139 19.32 -0.10 1.31
N VAL A 140 18.50 -1.13 1.39
CA VAL A 140 18.00 -1.68 2.66
C VAL A 140 18.48 -3.12 2.82
N LYS A 141 19.24 -3.39 3.89
CA LYS A 141 19.88 -4.69 4.15
C LYS A 141 19.43 -5.29 5.48
N PRO A 142 19.50 -6.62 5.66
CA PRO A 142 19.23 -7.26 6.93
C PRO A 142 19.99 -6.59 8.09
N GLY A 143 19.27 -6.31 9.20
CA GLY A 143 19.82 -5.68 10.39
C GLY A 143 20.13 -4.18 10.28
N LYS A 144 19.76 -3.52 9.18
CA LYS A 144 19.87 -2.07 9.01
C LYS A 144 18.50 -1.39 9.10
N ALA A 145 18.50 -0.07 9.30
CA ALA A 145 17.27 0.72 9.33
C ALA A 145 16.44 0.51 8.04
N GLY A 146 15.14 0.36 8.19
CA GLY A 146 14.21 0.10 7.10
C GLY A 146 14.02 -1.38 6.76
N TRP A 147 14.88 -2.29 7.27
CA TRP A 147 14.67 -3.72 7.05
C TRP A 147 13.38 -4.22 7.69
N ASP A 148 13.09 -3.77 8.90
CA ASP A 148 11.90 -4.13 9.69
C ASP A 148 10.56 -3.66 9.10
N VAL A 149 10.57 -2.91 8.00
CA VAL A 149 9.39 -2.49 7.22
C VAL A 149 9.52 -2.83 5.74
N SER A 150 10.57 -3.57 5.35
CA SER A 150 10.81 -3.91 3.96
C SER A 150 9.84 -4.98 3.45
N SER A 151 9.59 -4.99 2.15
CA SER A 151 8.80 -6.03 1.45
C SER A 151 9.66 -7.16 0.88
N PHE A 152 10.96 -7.27 1.26
CA PHE A 152 11.77 -8.42 0.90
C PHE A 152 11.22 -9.71 1.50
N TYR A 153 11.14 -10.76 0.70
CA TYR A 153 10.52 -12.02 1.12
C TYR A 153 11.15 -12.61 2.38
N ASN A 154 12.49 -12.54 2.52
CA ASN A 154 13.19 -13.02 3.71
C ASN A 154 12.84 -12.26 4.99
N HIS A 155 12.46 -10.97 4.89
CA HIS A 155 11.85 -10.27 6.02
C HIS A 155 10.39 -10.70 6.21
N VAL A 156 9.58 -10.67 5.15
CA VAL A 156 8.14 -10.92 5.22
C VAL A 156 7.82 -12.30 5.78
N ARG A 157 8.58 -13.34 5.43
CA ARG A 157 8.41 -14.71 5.96
C ARG A 157 8.71 -14.84 7.46
N THR A 158 9.40 -13.87 8.06
CA THR A 158 9.71 -13.84 9.50
C THR A 158 8.69 -13.06 10.33
N LEU A 159 7.73 -12.44 9.70
CA LEU A 159 6.67 -11.71 10.39
C LEU A 159 5.88 -12.64 11.32
N PRO A 160 5.31 -12.12 12.42
CA PRO A 160 4.49 -12.89 13.33
C PRO A 160 3.35 -13.62 12.61
N THR A 161 3.02 -14.84 13.08
CA THR A 161 1.87 -15.63 12.61
C THR A 161 0.70 -15.59 13.58
N ASP A 162 0.88 -14.95 14.73
CA ASP A 162 -0.15 -14.66 15.71
C ASP A 162 -0.67 -13.23 15.53
N ALA A 163 -1.97 -13.01 15.66
CA ALA A 163 -2.61 -11.73 15.40
C ALA A 163 -2.21 -10.64 16.39
N ASP A 164 -2.01 -10.98 17.67
CA ASP A 164 -1.61 -10.02 18.71
C ASP A 164 -0.18 -9.58 18.49
N ALA A 165 0.74 -10.52 18.30
CA ALA A 165 2.13 -10.24 17.99
C ALA A 165 2.29 -9.48 16.67
N MET A 166 1.45 -9.76 15.66
CA MET A 166 1.44 -9.03 14.39
C MET A 166 0.97 -7.58 14.58
N TYR A 167 -0.08 -7.36 15.39
CA TYR A 167 -0.53 -6.01 15.71
C TYR A 167 0.56 -5.23 16.44
N ASP A 168 1.23 -5.82 17.41
CA ASP A 168 2.33 -5.19 18.15
C ASP A 168 3.52 -4.85 17.23
N TYR A 169 3.87 -5.75 16.30
CA TYR A 169 4.86 -5.46 15.26
C TYR A 169 4.45 -4.24 14.43
N LEU A 170 3.23 -4.19 13.90
CA LEU A 170 2.75 -3.04 13.12
C LEU A 170 2.75 -1.75 13.94
N ALA A 171 2.25 -1.79 15.18
CA ALA A 171 2.11 -0.62 16.04
C ALA A 171 3.45 -0.03 16.50
N THR A 172 4.47 -0.87 16.66
CA THR A 172 5.81 -0.44 17.08
C THR A 172 6.73 -0.09 15.94
N THR A 173 6.51 -0.65 14.74
CA THR A 173 7.42 -0.54 13.61
C THR A 173 6.99 0.53 12.60
N ALA A 174 5.73 0.51 12.16
CA ALA A 174 5.26 1.42 11.12
C ALA A 174 5.45 2.92 11.45
N PRO A 175 5.18 3.41 12.67
CA PRO A 175 5.32 4.83 13.00
C PRO A 175 6.76 5.36 12.93
N LYS A 176 7.78 4.48 13.01
CA LYS A 176 9.19 4.88 12.92
C LYS A 176 9.56 5.41 11.52
N TYR A 177 8.79 5.05 10.49
CA TYR A 177 9.12 5.29 9.09
C TYR A 177 8.18 6.26 8.39
N GLY A 178 7.31 6.93 9.13
CA GLY A 178 6.54 8.06 8.64
C GLY A 178 5.05 8.01 8.96
N GLY A 179 4.41 9.14 8.67
CA GLY A 179 2.99 9.39 8.88
C GLY A 179 2.71 10.12 10.20
N ASP A 180 1.78 11.08 10.15
CA ASP A 180 1.33 11.86 11.31
C ASP A 180 0.33 11.07 12.17
N ASP A 181 -0.23 9.99 11.64
CA ASP A 181 -1.15 9.08 12.32
C ASP A 181 -0.59 7.65 12.33
N LYS A 182 -0.38 7.10 13.54
CA LYS A 182 0.17 5.75 13.71
C LYS A 182 -0.71 4.65 13.08
N ASN A 183 -2.03 4.83 13.12
CA ASN A 183 -2.95 3.84 12.55
C ASN A 183 -2.92 3.89 11.03
N GLN A 184 -2.73 5.09 10.44
CA GLN A 184 -2.51 5.23 9.01
C GLN A 184 -1.16 4.62 8.60
N ALA A 185 -0.11 4.84 9.37
CA ALA A 185 1.20 4.23 9.11
C ALA A 185 1.12 2.69 9.11
N MET A 186 0.41 2.10 10.09
CA MET A 186 0.17 0.65 10.11
C MET A 186 -0.59 0.17 8.87
N PHE A 187 -1.69 0.85 8.53
CA PHE A 187 -2.50 0.50 7.36
C PHE A 187 -1.67 0.57 6.07
N VAL A 188 -0.92 1.63 5.87
CA VAL A 188 -0.05 1.81 4.70
C VAL A 188 1.04 0.73 4.63
N LEU A 189 1.69 0.39 5.75
CA LEU A 189 2.71 -0.67 5.77
C LEU A 189 2.13 -2.02 5.31
N VAL A 190 0.94 -2.38 5.76
CA VAL A 190 0.28 -3.61 5.32
C VAL A 190 0.00 -3.57 3.80
N GLY A 191 -0.50 -2.45 3.27
CA GLY A 191 -0.70 -2.28 1.83
C GLY A 191 0.60 -2.45 1.02
N ASP A 192 1.70 -1.86 1.48
CA ASP A 192 3.02 -2.02 0.85
C ASP A 192 3.47 -3.49 0.83
N LEU A 193 3.29 -4.23 1.94
CA LEU A 193 3.62 -5.65 2.01
C LEU A 193 2.76 -6.49 1.05
N LEU A 194 1.45 -6.20 1.00
CA LEU A 194 0.51 -6.90 0.11
C LEU A 194 0.77 -6.61 -1.37
N ARG A 195 1.17 -5.39 -1.71
CA ARG A 195 1.42 -4.98 -3.09
C ARG A 195 2.74 -5.50 -3.62
N ASP A 196 3.82 -5.36 -2.84
CA ASP A 196 5.20 -5.47 -3.32
C ASP A 196 5.84 -6.83 -3.03
N SER A 197 5.16 -7.72 -2.27
CA SER A 197 5.71 -9.01 -1.87
C SER A 197 4.75 -10.18 -2.07
N ILE A 198 5.26 -11.36 -1.81
CA ILE A 198 4.50 -12.58 -1.55
C ILE A 198 4.48 -12.78 -0.04
N VAL A 199 3.34 -12.56 0.58
CA VAL A 199 3.18 -12.79 2.02
C VAL A 199 2.78 -14.26 2.23
N PRO A 200 3.54 -15.06 3.02
CA PRO A 200 3.16 -16.45 3.25
C PRO A 200 1.80 -16.57 3.95
N PRO A 201 1.05 -17.67 3.75
CA PRO A 201 -0.33 -17.82 4.19
C PRO A 201 -0.60 -17.47 5.66
N LYS A 202 0.22 -18.00 6.59
CA LYS A 202 0.04 -17.76 8.03
C LYS A 202 0.29 -16.29 8.41
N GLN A 203 1.31 -15.66 7.82
CA GLN A 203 1.62 -14.25 8.03
C GLN A 203 0.52 -13.36 7.43
N SER A 204 0.01 -13.72 6.25
CA SER A 204 -1.09 -13.01 5.60
C SER A 204 -2.36 -13.02 6.46
N ALA A 205 -2.75 -14.18 6.99
CA ALA A 205 -3.89 -14.29 7.88
C ALA A 205 -3.72 -13.47 9.17
N ALA A 206 -2.52 -13.53 9.79
CA ALA A 206 -2.21 -12.73 10.97
C ALA A 206 -2.26 -11.22 10.67
N LEU A 207 -1.80 -10.77 9.49
CA LEU A 207 -1.92 -9.38 9.04
C LEU A 207 -3.38 -8.93 9.00
N PHE A 208 -4.28 -9.70 8.37
CA PHE A 208 -5.68 -9.30 8.24
C PHE A 208 -6.41 -9.27 9.60
N ARG A 209 -6.12 -10.22 10.48
CA ARG A 209 -6.63 -10.21 11.86
C ARG A 209 -6.10 -9.02 12.68
N ALA A 210 -4.84 -8.67 12.52
CA ALA A 210 -4.25 -7.48 13.15
C ALA A 210 -4.89 -6.18 12.61
N VAL A 211 -5.15 -6.09 11.30
CA VAL A 211 -5.81 -4.95 10.65
C VAL A 211 -7.23 -4.72 11.21
N ALA A 212 -7.96 -5.78 11.57
CA ALA A 212 -9.28 -5.67 12.18
C ALA A 212 -9.29 -4.87 13.49
N ARG A 213 -8.13 -4.70 14.12
CA ARG A 213 -7.94 -3.94 15.38
C ARG A 213 -7.50 -2.50 15.14
N ILE A 214 -7.16 -2.12 13.91
CA ILE A 214 -6.72 -0.75 13.59
C ILE A 214 -7.95 0.18 13.57
N PRO A 215 -7.99 1.24 14.40
CA PRO A 215 -9.10 2.19 14.40
C PRO A 215 -9.29 2.89 13.05
N GLY A 216 -10.54 3.03 12.63
CA GLY A 216 -10.90 3.74 11.41
C GLY A 216 -10.83 2.89 10.13
N VAL A 217 -10.55 1.59 10.25
CA VAL A 217 -10.66 0.65 9.13
C VAL A 217 -12.13 0.36 8.84
N THR A 218 -12.50 0.41 7.56
CA THR A 218 -13.88 0.28 7.07
C THR A 218 -13.93 -0.58 5.82
N THR A 219 -15.13 -0.97 5.40
CA THR A 219 -15.40 -1.71 4.16
C THR A 219 -16.02 -0.79 3.11
N VAL A 220 -15.59 -0.93 1.85
CA VAL A 220 -16.21 -0.28 0.68
C VAL A 220 -16.65 -1.36 -0.31
N GLU A 221 -17.95 -1.44 -0.56
CA GLU A 221 -18.54 -2.42 -1.48
C GLU A 221 -18.61 -1.90 -2.92
N GLY A 222 -18.69 -2.83 -3.89
CA GLY A 222 -18.92 -2.50 -5.29
C GLY A 222 -17.75 -1.78 -5.96
N VAL A 223 -16.54 -1.98 -5.46
CA VAL A 223 -15.31 -1.44 -6.04
C VAL A 223 -14.86 -2.28 -7.24
N LYS A 224 -13.98 -1.69 -8.05
CA LYS A 224 -13.27 -2.38 -9.13
C LYS A 224 -11.80 -2.02 -9.05
N ASP A 225 -10.93 -2.96 -9.42
CA ASP A 225 -9.51 -2.70 -9.59
C ASP A 225 -9.19 -1.99 -10.92
N ALA A 226 -7.93 -1.67 -11.17
CA ALA A 226 -7.45 -0.99 -12.40
C ALA A 226 -7.71 -1.77 -13.70
N THR A 227 -8.10 -3.05 -13.63
CA THR A 227 -8.51 -3.87 -14.79
C THR A 227 -10.02 -4.00 -14.95
N GLY A 228 -10.79 -3.51 -13.97
CA GLY A 228 -12.25 -3.59 -13.95
C GLY A 228 -12.80 -4.85 -13.27
N ARG A 229 -11.97 -5.68 -12.62
CA ARG A 229 -12.42 -6.84 -11.85
C ARG A 229 -13.23 -6.36 -10.64
N PRO A 230 -14.45 -6.89 -10.40
CA PRO A 230 -15.27 -6.48 -9.28
C PRO A 230 -14.70 -7.01 -7.96
N GLY A 231 -14.81 -6.21 -6.90
CA GLY A 231 -14.30 -6.58 -5.60
C GLY A 231 -15.00 -5.88 -4.44
N VAL A 232 -14.50 -6.15 -3.26
CA VAL A 232 -14.77 -5.46 -2.01
C VAL A 232 -13.46 -4.87 -1.48
N ALA A 233 -13.50 -3.68 -0.91
CA ALA A 233 -12.28 -3.07 -0.37
C ALA A 233 -12.30 -2.96 1.15
N ILE A 234 -11.14 -3.18 1.74
CA ILE A 234 -10.79 -2.74 3.09
C ILE A 234 -10.13 -1.37 2.95
N ALA A 235 -10.63 -0.38 3.67
CA ALA A 235 -10.27 1.00 3.46
C ALA A 235 -9.98 1.74 4.77
N ARG A 236 -9.12 2.73 4.71
CA ARG A 236 -8.91 3.70 5.78
C ARG A 236 -8.73 5.10 5.21
N THR A 237 -9.45 6.06 5.78
CA THR A 237 -9.28 7.48 5.44
C THR A 237 -8.15 8.06 6.28
N ASP A 238 -7.19 8.71 5.62
CA ASP A 238 -6.13 9.43 6.30
C ASP A 238 -6.74 10.66 7.01
N PRO A 239 -6.54 10.85 8.33
CA PRO A 239 -7.10 11.98 9.05
C PRO A 239 -6.42 13.31 8.72
N PHE A 240 -5.17 13.29 8.24
CA PHE A 240 -4.36 14.47 7.96
C PHE A 240 -4.31 14.83 6.47
N ASN A 241 -4.50 13.84 5.59
CA ASN A 241 -4.51 14.05 4.15
C ASN A 241 -5.90 13.77 3.56
N PRO A 242 -6.33 14.49 2.52
CA PRO A 242 -7.65 14.30 1.92
C PRO A 242 -7.73 13.04 1.03
N LEU A 243 -7.24 11.92 1.53
CA LEU A 243 -7.08 10.65 0.82
C LEU A 243 -7.68 9.48 1.61
N ARG A 244 -8.13 8.47 0.91
CA ARG A 244 -8.54 7.18 1.44
C ARG A 244 -7.80 6.09 0.68
N ASP A 245 -7.02 5.30 1.42
CA ASP A 245 -6.39 4.09 0.89
C ASP A 245 -7.39 2.93 0.92
N GLU A 246 -7.43 2.12 -0.13
CA GLU A 246 -8.32 0.99 -0.30
C GLU A 246 -7.55 -0.21 -0.84
N TRP A 247 -7.60 -1.35 -0.15
CA TRP A 247 -7.11 -2.65 -0.64
C TRP A 247 -8.29 -3.42 -1.20
N ILE A 248 -8.19 -3.83 -2.45
CA ILE A 248 -9.27 -4.48 -3.19
C ILE A 248 -9.06 -5.98 -3.18
N PHE A 249 -10.10 -6.71 -2.78
CA PHE A 249 -10.15 -8.17 -2.77
C PHE A 249 -11.27 -8.65 -3.70
N ASP A 250 -11.07 -9.78 -4.35
CA ASP A 250 -12.14 -10.43 -5.11
C ASP A 250 -13.34 -10.72 -4.17
N ALA A 251 -14.54 -10.40 -4.63
CA ALA A 251 -15.74 -10.49 -3.79
C ALA A 251 -16.17 -11.94 -3.44
N LYS A 252 -15.58 -12.96 -4.10
CA LYS A 252 -15.92 -14.37 -3.91
C LYS A 252 -14.78 -15.18 -3.31
N THR A 253 -13.56 -14.98 -3.82
CA THR A 253 -12.39 -15.75 -3.41
C THR A 253 -11.59 -15.07 -2.30
N TYR A 254 -11.79 -13.75 -2.11
CA TYR A 254 -11.01 -12.89 -1.23
C TYR A 254 -9.52 -12.81 -1.58
N GLU A 255 -9.14 -13.19 -2.80
CA GLU A 255 -7.80 -12.96 -3.33
C GLU A 255 -7.52 -11.45 -3.42
N PHE A 256 -6.33 -11.01 -3.04
CA PHE A 256 -5.91 -9.62 -3.17
C PHE A 256 -5.73 -9.24 -4.64
N LEU A 257 -6.54 -8.32 -5.12
CA LEU A 257 -6.51 -7.84 -6.50
C LEU A 257 -5.61 -6.63 -6.72
N GLY A 258 -5.41 -5.83 -5.68
CA GLY A 258 -4.63 -4.60 -5.77
C GLY A 258 -5.07 -3.54 -4.77
N GLU A 259 -4.63 -2.32 -4.99
CA GLU A 259 -4.96 -1.18 -4.13
C GLU A 259 -5.27 0.07 -4.96
N ARG A 260 -6.02 0.99 -4.36
CA ARG A 260 -6.18 2.34 -4.92
C ARG A 260 -6.24 3.39 -3.82
N GLU A 261 -5.94 4.62 -4.22
CA GLU A 261 -6.09 5.80 -3.40
C GLU A 261 -7.18 6.70 -3.98
N VAL A 262 -8.09 7.19 -3.14
CA VAL A 262 -9.24 8.00 -3.56
C VAL A 262 -9.25 9.33 -2.83
N ALA A 263 -9.35 10.44 -3.56
CA ALA A 263 -9.50 11.77 -2.98
C ALA A 263 -10.83 11.89 -2.21
N THR A 264 -10.76 12.30 -0.94
CA THR A 264 -11.94 12.47 -0.06
C THR A 264 -12.49 13.89 -0.05
N LYS A 265 -11.71 14.86 -0.55
CA LYS A 265 -12.07 16.28 -0.67
C LYS A 265 -11.48 16.84 -1.97
N ASP A 266 -12.01 17.96 -2.44
CA ASP A 266 -11.39 18.72 -3.52
C ASP A 266 -10.07 19.31 -3.02
N ASN A 267 -8.97 19.07 -3.73
CA ASN A 267 -7.66 19.60 -3.37
C ASN A 267 -6.71 19.64 -4.59
N ALA A 268 -5.92 20.70 -4.72
CA ALA A 268 -4.87 20.87 -5.75
C ALA A 268 -5.30 20.51 -7.18
N GLY A 269 -6.55 20.84 -7.55
CA GLY A 269 -7.12 20.52 -8.87
C GLY A 269 -7.68 19.11 -9.01
N VAL A 270 -7.54 18.27 -7.98
CA VAL A 270 -8.14 16.92 -7.89
C VAL A 270 -9.51 17.04 -7.24
N LYS A 271 -10.54 16.46 -7.85
CA LYS A 271 -11.91 16.45 -7.33
C LYS A 271 -12.10 15.28 -6.34
N LYS A 272 -12.96 15.48 -5.34
CA LYS A 272 -13.43 14.40 -4.45
C LYS A 272 -13.94 13.22 -5.29
N GLY A 273 -13.54 12.00 -4.90
CA GLY A 273 -13.90 10.76 -5.58
C GLY A 273 -12.95 10.37 -6.73
N THR A 274 -12.01 11.24 -7.09
CA THR A 274 -10.98 10.90 -8.08
C THR A 274 -10.05 9.83 -7.52
N VAL A 275 -9.77 8.79 -8.30
CA VAL A 275 -8.74 7.78 -8.02
C VAL A 275 -7.39 8.40 -8.38
N THR A 276 -6.54 8.60 -7.40
CA THR A 276 -5.23 9.26 -7.53
C THR A 276 -4.07 8.28 -7.66
N ALA A 277 -4.25 7.05 -7.18
CA ALA A 277 -3.37 5.92 -7.43
C ALA A 277 -4.22 4.66 -7.59
N ASP A 278 -3.83 3.80 -8.51
CA ASP A 278 -4.52 2.54 -8.76
C ASP A 278 -3.51 1.48 -9.18
N THR A 279 -3.58 0.31 -8.56
CA THR A 279 -2.71 -0.84 -8.84
C THR A 279 -3.56 -2.10 -8.89
N ALA A 280 -3.53 -2.81 -10.00
CA ALA A 280 -4.08 -4.15 -10.10
C ALA A 280 -2.95 -5.17 -10.25
N VAL A 281 -2.84 -6.09 -9.33
CA VAL A 281 -1.90 -7.22 -9.40
C VAL A 281 -2.45 -8.24 -10.38
N LEU A 282 -1.65 -8.58 -11.39
CA LEU A 282 -2.01 -9.52 -12.45
C LEU A 282 -1.38 -10.90 -12.20
N ARG A 283 -0.16 -10.92 -11.68
CA ARG A 283 0.59 -12.16 -11.42
C ARG A 283 1.67 -11.94 -10.38
N ARG A 284 1.89 -12.98 -9.55
CA ARG A 284 3.05 -13.10 -8.67
C ARG A 284 3.74 -14.43 -8.91
N ALA A 285 5.07 -14.45 -8.77
CA ALA A 285 5.86 -15.67 -8.86
C ALA A 285 7.21 -15.51 -8.15
N ILE A 286 7.87 -16.62 -7.91
CA ILE A 286 9.31 -16.68 -7.59
C ILE A 286 10.03 -17.07 -8.89
N VAL A 287 11.07 -16.31 -9.22
CA VAL A 287 11.89 -16.53 -10.43
C VAL A 287 13.37 -16.51 -10.08
N ASP A 288 14.20 -17.12 -10.92
CA ASP A 288 15.64 -17.27 -10.62
C ASP A 288 16.45 -16.01 -10.94
N LYS A 289 15.96 -15.13 -11.80
CA LYS A 289 16.72 -13.94 -12.23
C LYS A 289 15.84 -12.70 -12.36
N ALA A 290 16.39 -11.52 -12.04
CA ALA A 290 15.76 -10.26 -12.37
C ALA A 290 15.56 -10.14 -13.90
N GLY A 291 14.33 -9.80 -14.31
CA GLY A 291 13.93 -9.73 -15.72
C GLY A 291 13.36 -11.03 -16.31
N GLU A 292 13.43 -12.13 -15.59
CA GLU A 292 12.78 -13.40 -15.96
C GLU A 292 11.27 -13.31 -15.73
N ARG A 293 10.48 -13.89 -16.64
CA ARG A 293 9.02 -14.00 -16.53
C ARG A 293 8.63 -15.45 -16.33
N PRO A 294 7.71 -15.76 -15.38
CA PRO A 294 7.22 -17.11 -15.12
C PRO A 294 6.28 -17.62 -16.21
#